data_fd07bf463cc5482f17426c730617f683
#
_entry.id   fd07bf463cc5482f17426c730617f683
#
_cell.length_a   1.000
_cell.length_b   1.000
_cell.length_c   1.000
_cell.angle_alpha   90.00
_cell.angle_beta   90.00
_cell.angle_gamma   90.00
#
_symmetry.space_group_name_H-M   'P 1'
#
loop_
_entity.id
_entity.type
_entity.pdbx_description
1 polymer ?
#
loop_
_entity_poly.entity_id
_entity_poly.type
_entity_poly.pdbx_seq_one_letter_code
_entity_poly.pdbx_strand_id
1 'polypeptide(L)'
;MKNTENSDSNSPKPNGINTTSQPFIAPQIPFAAYKGNAPYVFVSYAHKDSTSVYPIITQFNDQGYNIWYDEGIEPGIEWPEEIANALNSSSLFVVFITPNSVASENVRNEINFALAKKLPFIAIYLCETSLTPGLQLQIGSKQDIRKYILDDDSFQRKYSYSFDSIFHKPEKKPEPPAPEKARADQKTPPSDKLAVLPATPPASGALPFVCDIVRRAACEKLGLPEDRQLEQKHADVVEELTFFADAFGKQYLACNKGKERLMVYKKESQPVFFFERGSIADLSDFSYFRKLQDLRLIFHKFSDLTPLAKLPIKILDLSCNQLADLSHLGELANLTNLSLDYSTYSSITPLGKAKALRFLSMSDISYQAFRELCQLDLPNLETLHIPNSKIESLAGISNLQNLTWLSINDSVIFEFDEIAKLKNLSILALSRTKCFDFSFVKELPALKTLSVDEEQKAQIIAQLGETPPYLQ
;
A
#
# COMPACT_ATOMS: atom_id res chain seq x y z
N MET A 1 40.29 -7.23 -73.87
CA MET A 1 39.73 -6.23 -74.73
C MET A 1 38.78 -5.39 -73.82
N LYS A 2 39.24 -4.20 -73.45
CA LYS A 2 38.68 -2.88 -73.82
C LYS A 2 37.21 -2.77 -73.27
N ASN A 3 36.83 -1.79 -72.55
CA ASN A 3 37.13 -0.37 -72.23
C ASN A 3 35.98 0.09 -71.31
N THR A 4 36.29 0.84 -70.25
CA THR A 4 36.01 2.28 -70.02
C THR A 4 34.53 2.66 -70.14
N GLU A 5 33.93 3.24 -69.08
CA GLU A 5 33.86 4.69 -68.91
C GLU A 5 33.17 5.10 -67.60
N ASN A 6 33.71 6.19 -67.05
CA ASN A 6 33.28 7.07 -66.02
C ASN A 6 31.79 7.50 -66.06
N SER A 7 31.22 7.73 -64.91
CA SER A 7 30.44 8.95 -64.70
C SER A 7 30.36 9.33 -63.21
N ASP A 8 30.83 10.54 -62.95
CA ASP A 8 30.76 11.28 -61.68
C ASP A 8 29.33 11.40 -61.15
N SER A 9 29.18 11.27 -59.84
CA SER A 9 28.13 11.98 -59.10
C SER A 9 28.60 12.31 -57.68
N ASN A 10 28.79 13.57 -57.51
CA ASN A 10 29.08 14.37 -56.36
C ASN A 10 27.99 14.20 -55.28
N SER A 11 28.36 13.71 -54.11
CA SER A 11 27.52 13.78 -52.88
C SER A 11 28.36 14.33 -51.75
N PRO A 12 27.84 15.31 -50.97
CA PRO A 12 28.63 15.98 -49.94
C PRO A 12 28.92 15.08 -48.75
N LYS A 13 30.13 15.08 -48.24
CA LYS A 13 30.55 14.46 -47.00
C LYS A 13 29.85 15.12 -45.84
N PRO A 14 29.30 14.35 -44.84
CA PRO A 14 28.81 14.93 -43.58
C PRO A 14 30.01 15.39 -42.74
N ASN A 15 29.87 16.60 -42.21
CA ASN A 15 30.79 17.25 -41.27
C ASN A 15 31.07 16.33 -40.07
N GLY A 16 32.36 16.15 -39.79
CA GLY A 16 32.83 15.47 -38.60
C GLY A 16 32.38 16.21 -37.34
N ILE A 17 31.55 15.55 -36.56
CA ILE A 17 31.29 15.92 -35.16
C ILE A 17 32.51 15.45 -34.39
N ASN A 18 33.34 16.40 -33.95
CA ASN A 18 34.39 16.17 -32.95
C ASN A 18 33.69 15.77 -31.63
N THR A 19 33.51 14.48 -31.39
CA THR A 19 33.30 13.95 -30.06
C THR A 19 34.64 13.89 -29.33
N THR A 20 34.98 14.96 -28.64
CA THR A 20 35.96 14.91 -27.56
C THR A 20 35.33 14.04 -26.47
N SER A 21 35.67 12.76 -26.45
CA SER A 21 35.46 11.88 -25.33
C SER A 21 36.25 12.45 -24.14
N GLN A 22 35.58 13.10 -23.20
CA GLN A 22 36.17 13.37 -21.90
C GLN A 22 36.59 12.02 -21.28
N PRO A 23 37.77 11.91 -20.67
CA PRO A 23 38.16 10.68 -20.00
C PRO A 23 37.18 10.39 -18.89
N PHE A 24 36.68 9.16 -18.84
CA PHE A 24 35.81 8.62 -17.76
C PHE A 24 36.68 8.66 -16.48
N ILE A 25 36.46 9.67 -15.64
CA ILE A 25 37.02 9.72 -14.30
C ILE A 25 36.16 8.76 -13.47
N ALA A 26 36.72 7.62 -13.09
CA ALA A 26 36.03 6.69 -12.17
C ALA A 26 35.65 7.47 -10.90
N PRO A 27 34.42 7.34 -10.43
CA PRO A 27 33.97 8.05 -9.23
C PRO A 27 34.83 7.62 -8.04
N GLN A 28 35.31 8.59 -7.29
CA GLN A 28 36.17 8.35 -6.13
C GLN A 28 35.36 7.58 -5.05
N ILE A 29 35.96 6.54 -4.48
CA ILE A 29 35.37 5.75 -3.39
C ILE A 29 35.01 6.69 -2.24
N PRO A 30 33.72 6.73 -1.78
CA PRO A 30 33.25 7.74 -0.83
C PRO A 30 33.74 7.49 0.60
N PHE A 31 33.86 6.25 1.03
CA PHE A 31 34.35 5.81 2.35
C PHE A 31 34.70 4.32 2.29
N ALA A 32 35.50 3.83 3.25
CA ALA A 32 35.83 2.41 3.31
C ALA A 32 34.63 1.56 3.74
N ALA A 33 34.39 0.43 3.06
CA ALA A 33 33.34 -0.50 3.42
C ALA A 33 33.51 -1.03 4.85
N TYR A 34 32.40 -1.18 5.58
CA TYR A 34 32.42 -1.63 6.97
C TYR A 34 32.93 -3.07 7.09
N LYS A 35 33.93 -3.29 7.95
CA LYS A 35 34.56 -4.61 8.20
C LYS A 35 34.45 -5.08 9.67
N GLY A 36 33.55 -4.47 10.46
CA GLY A 36 33.37 -4.81 11.88
C GLY A 36 32.32 -5.91 12.12
N ASN A 37 32.08 -6.21 13.41
CA ASN A 37 31.16 -7.25 13.84
C ASN A 37 29.78 -6.70 14.27
N ALA A 38 29.56 -5.38 14.27
CA ALA A 38 28.25 -4.82 14.57
C ALA A 38 27.30 -4.98 13.36
N PRO A 39 25.97 -4.94 13.59
CA PRO A 39 24.99 -5.01 12.49
C PRO A 39 25.27 -3.99 11.39
N TYR A 40 25.12 -4.39 10.12
CA TYR A 40 25.38 -3.55 8.97
C TYR A 40 24.46 -3.83 7.80
N VAL A 41 24.37 -2.85 6.89
CA VAL A 41 23.66 -2.92 5.63
C VAL A 41 24.62 -3.43 4.55
N PHE A 42 24.23 -4.48 3.84
CA PHE A 42 24.89 -4.88 2.60
C PHE A 42 24.23 -4.15 1.42
N VAL A 43 25.00 -3.44 0.64
CA VAL A 43 24.51 -2.67 -0.53
C VAL A 43 24.94 -3.35 -1.82
N SER A 44 23.95 -3.75 -2.63
CA SER A 44 24.11 -4.33 -3.96
C SER A 44 23.76 -3.28 -5.03
N TYR A 45 24.60 -3.12 -6.03
CA TYR A 45 24.37 -2.18 -7.14
C TYR A 45 25.21 -2.57 -8.38
N ALA A 46 24.84 -2.08 -9.55
CA ALA A 46 25.70 -2.21 -10.73
C ALA A 46 26.80 -1.14 -10.69
N HIS A 47 28.07 -1.51 -10.85
CA HIS A 47 29.21 -0.57 -10.82
C HIS A 47 29.07 0.63 -11.76
N LYS A 48 28.36 0.46 -12.88
CA LYS A 48 28.04 1.56 -13.81
C LYS A 48 27.17 2.66 -13.18
N ASP A 49 26.49 2.37 -12.07
CA ASP A 49 25.61 3.29 -11.37
C ASP A 49 26.28 3.95 -10.16
N SER A 50 27.56 3.69 -9.91
CA SER A 50 28.32 4.21 -8.76
C SER A 50 28.17 5.71 -8.56
N THR A 51 28.19 6.51 -9.63
CA THR A 51 27.99 7.96 -9.56
C THR A 51 26.65 8.37 -8.93
N SER A 52 25.61 7.57 -9.11
CA SER A 52 24.28 7.82 -8.54
C SER A 52 24.10 7.16 -7.17
N VAL A 53 24.80 6.07 -6.91
CA VAL A 53 24.70 5.28 -5.67
C VAL A 53 25.54 5.87 -4.56
N TYR A 54 26.77 6.30 -4.84
CA TYR A 54 27.72 6.79 -3.84
C TYR A 54 27.22 7.96 -2.98
N PRO A 55 26.55 8.98 -3.53
CA PRO A 55 25.96 10.03 -2.70
C PRO A 55 24.92 9.49 -1.70
N ILE A 56 24.16 8.47 -2.09
CA ILE A 56 23.09 7.90 -1.25
C ILE A 56 23.68 7.06 -0.13
N ILE A 57 24.66 6.19 -0.43
CA ILE A 57 25.30 5.38 0.62
C ILE A 57 26.14 6.24 1.58
N THR A 58 26.69 7.37 1.09
CA THR A 58 27.33 8.36 1.96
C THR A 58 26.34 8.94 2.95
N GLN A 59 25.14 9.32 2.48
CA GLN A 59 24.07 9.80 3.36
C GLN A 59 23.70 8.75 4.42
N PHE A 60 23.63 7.46 4.08
CA PHE A 60 23.41 6.39 5.05
C PHE A 60 24.53 6.32 6.09
N ASN A 61 25.77 6.36 5.64
CA ASN A 61 26.95 6.33 6.51
C ASN A 61 27.01 7.54 7.44
N ASP A 62 26.73 8.75 6.95
CA ASP A 62 26.71 10.00 7.72
C ASP A 62 25.63 9.99 8.82
N GLN A 63 24.56 9.22 8.62
CA GLN A 63 23.54 8.98 9.63
C GLN A 63 23.92 7.92 10.66
N GLY A 64 25.11 7.33 10.53
CA GLY A 64 25.67 6.38 11.48
C GLY A 64 25.27 4.92 11.24
N TYR A 65 24.76 4.57 10.04
CA TYR A 65 24.59 3.17 9.65
C TYR A 65 25.92 2.60 9.15
N ASN A 66 26.25 1.40 9.57
CA ASN A 66 27.38 0.65 9.04
C ASN A 66 27.05 0.14 7.64
N ILE A 67 27.83 0.47 6.64
CA ILE A 67 27.56 0.12 5.24
C ILE A 67 28.69 -0.75 4.69
N TRP A 68 28.33 -1.93 4.19
CA TRP A 68 29.19 -2.74 3.38
C TRP A 68 28.74 -2.65 1.91
N TYR A 69 29.65 -2.36 1.02
CA TYR A 69 29.44 -2.31 -0.43
C TYR A 69 30.72 -2.71 -1.16
N ASP A 70 30.59 -3.18 -2.40
CA ASP A 70 31.74 -3.50 -3.21
C ASP A 70 32.46 -2.23 -3.68
N GLU A 71 33.66 -2.04 -3.16
CA GLU A 71 34.53 -0.87 -3.47
C GLU A 71 35.16 -0.95 -4.86
N GLY A 72 34.91 -2.01 -5.66
CA GLY A 72 35.55 -2.26 -6.95
C GLY A 72 36.91 -2.94 -6.76
N ILE A 73 36.91 -4.15 -6.22
CA ILE A 73 38.12 -4.97 -5.96
C ILE A 73 38.85 -5.26 -7.27
N GLU A 74 40.21 -5.17 -7.22
CA GLU A 74 41.08 -5.49 -8.35
C GLU A 74 40.90 -6.93 -8.84
N PRO A 75 41.04 -7.19 -10.17
CA PRO A 75 40.85 -8.54 -10.72
C PRO A 75 41.99 -9.45 -10.21
N GLY A 76 41.67 -10.50 -9.49
CA GLY A 76 42.63 -11.55 -9.11
C GLY A 76 42.45 -12.21 -7.75
N ILE A 77 41.49 -11.77 -6.92
CA ILE A 77 41.15 -12.43 -5.63
C ILE A 77 39.87 -13.22 -5.81
N GLU A 78 39.67 -14.33 -5.08
CA GLU A 78 38.47 -15.19 -5.12
C GLU A 78 37.26 -14.41 -4.61
N TRP A 79 36.70 -13.66 -5.48
CA TRP A 79 35.62 -12.68 -5.31
C TRP A 79 34.32 -13.25 -4.71
N PRO A 80 33.86 -14.46 -5.06
CA PRO A 80 32.60 -14.98 -4.58
C PRO A 80 32.52 -15.22 -3.07
N GLU A 81 33.63 -15.58 -2.43
CA GLU A 81 33.61 -15.92 -1.00
C GLU A 81 33.54 -14.68 -0.09
N GLU A 82 34.25 -13.60 -0.40
CA GLU A 82 34.19 -12.37 0.42
C GLU A 82 32.79 -11.74 0.38
N ILE A 83 32.19 -11.67 -0.81
CA ILE A 83 30.82 -11.18 -1.01
C ILE A 83 29.81 -12.08 -0.27
N ALA A 84 29.94 -13.41 -0.42
CA ALA A 84 29.07 -14.36 0.22
C ALA A 84 29.17 -14.29 1.76
N ASN A 85 30.36 -14.11 2.32
CA ASN A 85 30.60 -13.95 3.75
C ASN A 85 30.03 -12.62 4.27
N ALA A 86 30.22 -11.52 3.51
CA ALA A 86 29.64 -10.24 3.83
C ALA A 86 28.10 -10.28 3.79
N LEU A 87 27.52 -10.89 2.76
CA LEU A 87 26.06 -11.10 2.67
C LEU A 87 25.56 -11.95 3.85
N ASN A 88 26.23 -13.04 4.16
CA ASN A 88 25.80 -13.97 5.22
C ASN A 88 25.80 -13.32 6.61
N SER A 89 26.69 -12.35 6.84
CA SER A 89 26.88 -11.64 8.11
C SER A 89 26.08 -10.32 8.18
N SER A 90 25.46 -9.89 7.10
CA SER A 90 24.71 -8.65 7.04
C SER A 90 23.37 -8.76 7.79
N SER A 91 22.88 -7.63 8.28
CA SER A 91 21.58 -7.53 8.96
C SER A 91 20.46 -7.04 8.05
N LEU A 92 20.81 -6.39 6.94
CA LEU A 92 19.90 -5.86 5.94
C LEU A 92 20.56 -5.92 4.58
N PHE A 93 19.83 -6.37 3.57
CA PHE A 93 20.22 -6.30 2.16
C PHE A 93 19.47 -5.16 1.47
N VAL A 94 20.20 -4.24 0.90
CA VAL A 94 19.68 -3.13 0.08
C VAL A 94 20.22 -3.28 -1.34
N VAL A 95 19.33 -3.28 -2.32
CA VAL A 95 19.70 -3.30 -3.74
C VAL A 95 19.22 -2.04 -4.47
N PHE A 96 20.09 -1.41 -5.22
CA PHE A 96 19.73 -0.31 -6.10
C PHE A 96 19.26 -0.85 -7.46
N ILE A 97 18.03 -0.53 -7.83
CA ILE A 97 17.39 -0.99 -9.06
C ILE A 97 17.50 0.08 -10.15
N THR A 98 18.12 -0.31 -11.24
CA THR A 98 18.31 0.44 -12.48
C THR A 98 18.29 -0.53 -13.66
N PRO A 99 18.19 -0.07 -14.91
CA PRO A 99 18.39 -0.95 -16.07
C PRO A 99 19.74 -1.71 -16.06
N ASN A 100 20.80 -1.08 -15.52
CA ASN A 100 22.12 -1.72 -15.41
C ASN A 100 22.10 -2.85 -14.37
N SER A 101 21.51 -2.64 -13.20
CA SER A 101 21.45 -3.65 -12.14
C SER A 101 20.56 -4.83 -12.54
N VAL A 102 19.45 -4.59 -13.24
CA VAL A 102 18.58 -5.64 -13.79
C VAL A 102 19.31 -6.51 -14.82
N ALA A 103 20.22 -5.91 -15.60
CA ALA A 103 21.06 -6.64 -16.57
C ALA A 103 22.29 -7.30 -15.92
N SER A 104 22.66 -6.95 -14.70
CA SER A 104 23.85 -7.47 -14.01
C SER A 104 23.61 -8.88 -13.46
N GLU A 105 24.47 -9.80 -13.85
CA GLU A 105 24.47 -11.17 -13.31
C GLU A 105 24.90 -11.19 -11.84
N ASN A 106 25.88 -10.39 -11.46
CA ASN A 106 26.37 -10.29 -10.09
C ASN A 106 25.26 -9.80 -9.14
N VAL A 107 24.59 -8.71 -9.47
CA VAL A 107 23.47 -8.19 -8.68
C VAL A 107 22.36 -9.25 -8.55
N ARG A 108 22.10 -10.00 -9.61
CA ARG A 108 21.09 -11.07 -9.57
C ARG A 108 21.50 -12.22 -8.65
N ASN A 109 22.80 -12.60 -8.65
CA ASN A 109 23.33 -13.62 -7.75
C ASN A 109 23.25 -13.17 -6.28
N GLU A 110 23.57 -11.93 -5.98
CA GLU A 110 23.46 -11.34 -4.65
C GLU A 110 22.00 -11.31 -4.18
N ILE A 111 21.06 -10.91 -5.02
CA ILE A 111 19.61 -10.97 -4.74
C ILE A 111 19.19 -12.41 -4.41
N ASN A 112 19.59 -13.38 -5.23
CA ASN A 112 19.24 -14.78 -5.01
C ASN A 112 19.78 -15.30 -3.67
N PHE A 113 21.02 -14.94 -3.33
CA PHE A 113 21.64 -15.34 -2.07
C PHE A 113 20.93 -14.70 -0.87
N ALA A 114 20.65 -13.40 -0.92
CA ALA A 114 19.92 -12.69 0.13
C ALA A 114 18.54 -13.27 0.38
N LEU A 115 17.81 -13.62 -0.70
CA LEU A 115 16.49 -14.26 -0.60
C LEU A 115 16.58 -15.68 -0.01
N ALA A 116 17.57 -16.48 -0.41
CA ALA A 116 17.78 -17.83 0.13
C ALA A 116 18.09 -17.79 1.63
N LYS A 117 18.82 -16.77 2.08
CA LYS A 117 19.13 -16.51 3.50
C LYS A 117 17.99 -15.85 4.28
N LYS A 118 16.92 -15.46 3.61
CA LYS A 118 15.76 -14.72 4.19
C LYS A 118 16.19 -13.41 4.88
N LEU A 119 17.19 -12.74 4.38
CA LEU A 119 17.60 -11.44 4.89
C LEU A 119 16.46 -10.43 4.77
N PRO A 120 16.31 -9.49 5.72
CA PRO A 120 15.55 -8.27 5.50
C PRO A 120 15.99 -7.61 4.19
N PHE A 121 15.05 -7.16 3.36
CA PHE A 121 15.32 -6.82 1.97
C PHE A 121 14.63 -5.52 1.57
N ILE A 122 15.38 -4.59 0.99
CA ILE A 122 14.85 -3.32 0.45
C ILE A 122 15.38 -3.10 -0.96
N ALA A 123 14.49 -2.85 -1.92
CA ALA A 123 14.84 -2.44 -3.27
C ALA A 123 14.71 -0.91 -3.42
N ILE A 124 15.79 -0.21 -3.79
CA ILE A 124 15.78 1.24 -4.02
C ILE A 124 15.87 1.50 -5.51
N TYR A 125 14.79 2.01 -6.12
CA TYR A 125 14.76 2.35 -7.54
C TYR A 125 15.29 3.76 -7.76
N LEU A 126 16.38 3.90 -8.53
CA LEU A 126 16.97 5.19 -8.88
C LEU A 126 16.31 5.86 -10.09
N CYS A 127 15.69 5.06 -10.96
CA CYS A 127 14.89 5.50 -12.10
C CYS A 127 13.75 4.51 -12.35
N GLU A 128 12.80 4.88 -13.20
CA GLU A 128 11.77 3.96 -13.65
C GLU A 128 12.43 2.77 -14.38
N THR A 129 12.22 1.57 -13.85
CA THR A 129 12.90 0.36 -14.32
C THR A 129 11.93 -0.81 -14.33
N SER A 130 11.77 -1.43 -15.48
CA SER A 130 11.00 -2.68 -15.62
C SER A 130 11.88 -3.86 -15.22
N LEU A 131 11.39 -4.68 -14.31
CA LEU A 131 12.07 -5.93 -13.93
C LEU A 131 11.83 -7.00 -15.00
N THR A 132 12.80 -7.88 -15.20
CA THR A 132 12.55 -9.11 -15.99
C THR A 132 11.49 -9.98 -15.29
N PRO A 133 10.73 -10.81 -16.01
CA PRO A 133 9.70 -11.67 -15.38
C PRO A 133 10.23 -12.51 -14.22
N GLY A 134 11.44 -13.07 -14.34
CA GLY A 134 12.08 -13.83 -13.27
C GLY A 134 12.41 -13.00 -12.05
N LEU A 135 12.95 -11.78 -12.24
CA LEU A 135 13.26 -10.86 -11.14
C LEU A 135 11.99 -10.30 -10.51
N GLN A 136 10.96 -10.01 -11.32
CA GLN A 136 9.63 -9.61 -10.83
C GLN A 136 9.02 -10.67 -9.91
N LEU A 137 9.15 -11.95 -10.27
CA LEU A 137 8.69 -13.06 -9.43
C LEU A 137 9.43 -13.13 -8.09
N GLN A 138 10.72 -12.84 -8.09
CA GLN A 138 11.58 -12.95 -6.90
C GLN A 138 11.44 -11.78 -5.94
N ILE A 139 11.43 -10.55 -6.44
CA ILE A 139 11.50 -9.33 -5.62
C ILE A 139 10.29 -8.40 -5.77
N GLY A 140 9.36 -8.67 -6.67
CA GLY A 140 8.20 -7.81 -6.91
C GLY A 140 7.24 -7.67 -5.70
N SER A 141 7.36 -8.57 -4.70
CA SER A 141 6.63 -8.51 -3.43
C SER A 141 7.46 -7.97 -2.26
N LYS A 142 8.73 -7.60 -2.49
CA LYS A 142 9.61 -7.07 -1.45
C LYS A 142 9.38 -5.58 -1.25
N GLN A 143 9.82 -5.06 -0.10
CA GLN A 143 9.77 -3.63 0.17
C GLN A 143 10.57 -2.86 -0.88
N ASP A 144 9.95 -1.86 -1.52
CA ASP A 144 10.58 -0.99 -2.51
C ASP A 144 10.56 0.49 -2.07
N ILE A 145 11.61 1.22 -2.43
CA ILE A 145 11.70 2.66 -2.28
C ILE A 145 12.03 3.26 -3.64
N ARG A 146 11.13 4.03 -4.21
CA ARG A 146 11.30 4.66 -5.52
C ARG A 146 11.92 6.05 -5.35
N LYS A 147 13.25 6.12 -5.19
CA LYS A 147 14.00 7.37 -4.98
C LYS A 147 13.72 8.40 -6.07
N TYR A 148 13.58 7.98 -7.32
CA TYR A 148 13.38 8.87 -8.47
C TYR A 148 12.09 9.71 -8.45
N ILE A 149 11.14 9.39 -7.58
CA ILE A 149 9.90 10.15 -7.40
C ILE A 149 9.81 10.80 -6.02
N LEU A 150 10.84 10.71 -5.19
CA LEU A 150 10.87 11.25 -3.84
C LEU A 150 11.85 12.43 -3.78
N ASP A 151 11.48 13.48 -3.04
CA ASP A 151 12.43 14.46 -2.56
C ASP A 151 13.39 13.84 -1.52
N ASP A 152 14.48 14.52 -1.23
CA ASP A 152 15.52 13.97 -0.35
C ASP A 152 15.05 13.76 1.09
N ASP A 153 14.18 14.65 1.62
CA ASP A 153 13.64 14.51 2.97
C ASP A 153 12.68 13.33 3.08
N SER A 154 11.82 13.13 2.08
CA SER A 154 10.90 11.99 2.02
C SER A 154 11.63 10.67 1.83
N PHE A 155 12.67 10.65 1.00
CA PHE A 155 13.53 9.49 0.83
C PHE A 155 14.25 9.15 2.13
N GLN A 156 14.82 10.16 2.82
CA GLN A 156 15.51 9.98 4.10
C GLN A 156 14.59 9.38 5.16
N ARG A 157 13.40 9.95 5.37
CA ARG A 157 12.42 9.40 6.32
C ARG A 157 12.09 7.95 6.03
N LYS A 158 11.93 7.61 4.74
CA LYS A 158 11.50 6.30 4.32
C LYS A 158 12.55 5.21 4.57
N TYR A 159 13.80 5.45 4.22
CA TYR A 159 14.84 4.46 4.49
C TYR A 159 15.22 4.43 5.98
N SER A 160 15.26 5.59 6.68
CA SER A 160 15.54 5.62 8.12
C SER A 160 14.52 4.80 8.91
N TYR A 161 13.23 4.94 8.63
CA TYR A 161 12.20 4.11 9.25
C TYR A 161 12.46 2.61 9.06
N SER A 162 12.82 2.21 7.84
CA SER A 162 13.10 0.81 7.53
C SER A 162 14.39 0.31 8.18
N PHE A 163 15.43 1.14 8.23
CA PHE A 163 16.71 0.80 8.82
C PHE A 163 16.62 0.76 10.35
N ASP A 164 16.00 1.76 10.98
CA ASP A 164 15.87 1.84 12.44
C ASP A 164 15.10 0.65 13.03
N SER A 165 14.13 0.11 12.30
CA SER A 165 13.42 -1.11 12.69
C SER A 165 14.32 -2.34 12.82
N ILE A 166 15.49 -2.35 12.14
CA ILE A 166 16.45 -3.46 12.11
C ILE A 166 17.65 -3.16 13.02
N PHE A 167 18.13 -1.91 13.04
CA PHE A 167 19.38 -1.55 13.70
C PHE A 167 19.22 -1.04 15.13
N HIS A 168 18.00 -0.84 15.65
CA HIS A 168 17.72 -0.37 17.02
C HIS A 168 18.66 0.78 17.42
N LYS A 169 18.57 1.94 16.73
CA LYS A 169 19.37 3.11 17.08
C LYS A 169 19.06 3.52 18.51
N PRO A 170 20.05 3.61 19.43
CA PRO A 170 19.77 4.09 20.78
C PRO A 170 19.31 5.56 20.64
N GLU A 171 18.12 5.86 21.17
CA GLU A 171 17.65 7.24 21.30
C GLU A 171 18.76 8.06 21.95
N LYS A 172 19.18 9.19 21.35
CA LYS A 172 19.99 10.20 21.99
C LYS A 172 19.23 10.62 23.24
N LYS A 173 19.71 10.19 24.41
CA LYS A 173 19.23 10.66 25.70
C LYS A 173 19.31 12.19 25.69
N PRO A 174 18.22 12.91 26.00
CA PRO A 174 18.33 14.31 26.34
C PRO A 174 19.16 14.46 27.60
N GLU A 175 20.06 15.43 27.60
CA GLU A 175 20.92 15.79 28.71
C GLU A 175 20.05 16.10 29.95
N PRO A 176 20.38 15.56 31.14
CA PRO A 176 19.52 15.73 32.31
C PRO A 176 19.55 17.16 32.81
N PRO A 177 18.41 17.81 33.14
CA PRO A 177 18.42 19.03 33.94
C PRO A 177 18.81 18.69 35.39
N ALA A 178 19.58 19.61 35.99
CA ALA A 178 20.14 19.51 37.34
C ALA A 178 19.06 19.25 38.43
N PRO A 179 19.46 18.66 39.57
CA PRO A 179 18.52 18.06 40.50
C PRO A 179 17.83 19.09 41.42
N GLU A 180 16.50 19.02 41.53
CA GLU A 180 15.77 19.60 42.59
C GLU A 180 15.01 18.56 43.43
N LYS A 181 15.00 18.78 44.74
CA LYS A 181 14.89 17.85 45.83
C LYS A 181 13.51 17.19 45.99
N ALA A 182 13.58 15.97 46.47
CA ALA A 182 12.53 15.08 46.92
C ALA A 182 11.40 15.67 47.79
N ARG A 183 10.18 15.19 47.60
CA ARG A 183 9.28 14.81 48.68
C ARG A 183 8.36 13.65 48.30
N ALA A 184 8.18 12.80 49.33
CA ALA A 184 7.68 11.44 49.30
C ALA A 184 6.15 11.29 49.27
N ASP A 185 5.77 10.06 48.87
CA ASP A 185 4.58 9.29 49.24
C ASP A 185 3.17 9.83 48.92
N GLN A 186 2.49 9.13 48.02
CA GLN A 186 1.23 8.46 48.42
C GLN A 186 0.73 7.48 47.34
N LYS A 187 0.19 6.37 47.84
CA LYS A 187 -0.30 5.17 47.18
C LYS A 187 -1.46 5.41 46.21
N THR A 188 -1.44 4.70 45.09
CA THR A 188 -2.61 4.46 44.22
C THR A 188 -3.60 3.47 44.84
N PRO A 189 -4.90 3.63 44.55
CA PRO A 189 -5.75 2.50 44.20
C PRO A 189 -6.38 2.66 42.80
N PRO A 190 -6.87 1.57 42.20
CA PRO A 190 -7.29 1.56 40.80
C PRO A 190 -8.65 2.21 40.62
N SER A 191 -8.81 3.04 39.61
CA SER A 191 -10.09 3.62 39.26
C SER A 191 -10.56 3.18 37.90
N ASP A 192 -11.77 2.69 37.88
CA ASP A 192 -12.62 2.44 36.74
C ASP A 192 -12.59 3.57 35.73
N LYS A 193 -12.30 3.22 34.47
CA LYS A 193 -12.51 4.15 33.35
C LYS A 193 -13.98 4.24 33.05
N LEU A 194 -14.65 5.20 33.68
CA LEU A 194 -15.93 5.71 33.16
C LEU A 194 -15.65 6.44 31.84
N ALA A 195 -16.47 6.14 30.84
CA ALA A 195 -16.53 6.83 29.57
C ALA A 195 -16.76 8.34 29.81
N VAL A 196 -15.80 9.15 29.37
CA VAL A 196 -15.94 10.60 29.38
C VAL A 196 -16.90 10.98 28.25
N LEU A 197 -18.13 11.34 28.60
CA LEU A 197 -19.03 12.08 27.72
C LEU A 197 -18.37 13.41 27.33
N PRO A 198 -18.53 13.89 26.08
CA PRO A 198 -17.91 15.13 25.65
C PRO A 198 -18.32 16.30 26.53
N ALA A 199 -17.36 17.16 26.84
CA ALA A 199 -17.54 18.34 27.64
C ALA A 199 -18.68 19.23 27.12
N THR A 200 -19.46 19.85 28.02
CA THR A 200 -20.45 20.85 27.71
C THR A 200 -19.92 21.89 26.72
N PRO A 201 -20.69 22.26 25.69
CA PRO A 201 -20.21 23.21 24.69
C PRO A 201 -19.85 24.56 25.34
N PRO A 202 -18.79 25.22 24.83
CA PRO A 202 -18.37 26.50 25.33
C PRO A 202 -19.50 27.55 25.20
N ALA A 203 -19.53 28.54 26.07
CA ALA A 203 -20.58 29.58 26.16
C ALA A 203 -20.79 30.39 24.86
N SER A 204 -19.94 30.22 23.84
CA SER A 204 -20.04 30.86 22.53
C SER A 204 -20.92 30.08 21.53
N GLY A 205 -21.43 28.87 21.85
CA GLY A 205 -22.15 28.00 20.92
C GLY A 205 -21.28 27.32 19.87
N ALA A 206 -19.97 27.57 19.85
CA ALA A 206 -19.02 26.93 18.96
C ALA A 206 -18.72 25.50 19.41
N LEU A 207 -18.62 24.56 18.44
CA LEU A 207 -18.25 23.17 18.71
C LEU A 207 -16.73 23.06 18.95
N PRO A 208 -16.32 22.36 20.02
CA PRO A 208 -14.90 22.19 20.34
C PRO A 208 -14.27 21.02 19.53
N PHE A 209 -13.95 21.26 18.27
CA PHE A 209 -13.27 20.26 17.46
C PHE A 209 -11.88 19.95 18.01
N VAL A 210 -11.58 18.65 18.16
CA VAL A 210 -10.26 18.14 18.55
C VAL A 210 -9.33 18.09 17.33
N CYS A 211 -9.87 17.73 16.17
CA CYS A 211 -9.14 17.60 14.93
C CYS A 211 -9.51 18.73 13.94
N ASP A 212 -8.60 19.68 13.72
CA ASP A 212 -8.86 20.84 12.87
C ASP A 212 -9.20 20.48 11.43
N ILE A 213 -8.63 19.39 10.88
CA ILE A 213 -8.92 18.94 9.52
C ILE A 213 -10.40 18.54 9.36
N VAL A 214 -11.04 18.00 10.40
CA VAL A 214 -12.46 17.64 10.38
C VAL A 214 -13.32 18.89 10.30
N ARG A 215 -12.99 19.92 11.09
CA ARG A 215 -13.67 21.22 11.06
C ARG A 215 -13.52 21.89 9.68
N ARG A 216 -12.31 21.94 9.14
CA ARG A 216 -12.02 22.53 7.83
C ARG A 216 -12.75 21.82 6.69
N ALA A 217 -12.78 20.49 6.70
CA ALA A 217 -13.52 19.71 5.72
C ALA A 217 -15.04 20.02 5.77
N ALA A 218 -15.59 20.16 6.95
CA ALA A 218 -16.98 20.57 7.13
C ALA A 218 -17.22 22.03 6.65
N CYS A 219 -16.31 22.96 6.90
CA CYS A 219 -16.36 24.31 6.36
C CYS A 219 -16.36 24.31 4.82
N GLU A 220 -15.44 23.57 4.19
CA GLU A 220 -15.41 23.43 2.72
C GLU A 220 -16.72 22.86 2.17
N LYS A 221 -17.22 21.79 2.80
CA LYS A 221 -18.50 21.16 2.40
C LYS A 221 -19.68 22.16 2.44
N LEU A 222 -19.67 23.05 3.39
CA LEU A 222 -20.71 24.08 3.61
C LEU A 222 -20.46 25.35 2.80
N GLY A 223 -19.32 25.49 2.13
CA GLY A 223 -18.91 26.73 1.45
C GLY A 223 -18.61 27.88 2.40
N LEU A 224 -18.17 27.57 3.63
CA LEU A 224 -17.77 28.52 4.66
C LEU A 224 -16.26 28.77 4.62
N PRO A 225 -15.79 29.94 5.12
CA PRO A 225 -14.37 30.19 5.30
C PRO A 225 -13.71 29.10 6.17
N GLU A 226 -12.46 28.75 5.84
CA GLU A 226 -11.72 27.65 6.49
C GLU A 226 -11.46 27.89 8.00
N ASP A 227 -11.38 29.15 8.42
CA ASP A 227 -11.17 29.58 9.81
C ASP A 227 -12.47 29.67 10.62
N ARG A 228 -13.63 29.44 9.96
CA ARG A 228 -14.94 29.55 10.62
C ARG A 228 -15.06 28.55 11.77
N GLN A 229 -15.49 29.04 12.93
CA GLN A 229 -15.95 28.20 14.04
C GLN A 229 -17.35 27.66 13.71
N LEU A 230 -17.53 26.34 13.84
CA LEU A 230 -18.81 25.69 13.55
C LEU A 230 -19.66 25.59 14.83
N GLU A 231 -20.95 25.80 14.65
CA GLU A 231 -21.99 25.56 15.67
C GLU A 231 -22.75 24.28 15.30
N GLN A 232 -23.54 23.73 16.21
CA GLN A 232 -24.31 22.51 15.96
C GLN A 232 -25.22 22.62 14.72
N LYS A 233 -25.84 23.77 14.49
CA LYS A 233 -26.68 23.99 13.29
C LYS A 233 -25.93 23.81 11.97
N HIS A 234 -24.60 24.08 11.96
CA HIS A 234 -23.74 23.85 10.79
C HIS A 234 -23.43 22.35 10.64
N ALA A 235 -23.15 21.67 11.74
CA ALA A 235 -22.88 20.22 11.72
C ALA A 235 -24.10 19.39 11.36
N ASP A 236 -25.31 19.83 11.76
CA ASP A 236 -26.59 19.12 11.54
C ASP A 236 -27.04 19.09 10.07
N VAL A 237 -26.37 19.79 9.17
CA VAL A 237 -26.67 19.73 7.72
C VAL A 237 -25.61 19.01 6.91
N VAL A 238 -24.55 18.51 7.54
CA VAL A 238 -23.49 17.74 6.89
C VAL A 238 -23.90 16.26 6.81
N GLU A 239 -24.08 15.76 5.60
CA GLU A 239 -24.50 14.38 5.34
C GLU A 239 -23.38 13.50 4.79
N GLU A 240 -22.29 14.12 4.27
CA GLU A 240 -21.15 13.39 3.72
C GLU A 240 -19.82 14.08 4.05
N LEU A 241 -18.80 13.29 4.39
CA LEU A 241 -17.40 13.73 4.57
C LEU A 241 -16.45 12.68 4.03
N THR A 242 -15.42 13.14 3.31
CA THR A 242 -14.42 12.25 2.73
C THR A 242 -13.03 12.77 2.99
N PHE A 243 -12.18 11.89 3.51
CA PHE A 243 -10.77 12.15 3.79
C PHE A 243 -9.89 11.09 3.14
N PHE A 244 -8.85 11.53 2.47
CA PHE A 244 -7.80 10.72 1.86
C PHE A 244 -6.48 11.08 2.54
N ALA A 245 -6.09 10.39 3.62
CA ALA A 245 -5.11 10.90 4.55
C ALA A 245 -5.46 12.36 4.95
N ASP A 246 -4.54 13.31 4.88
CA ASP A 246 -4.82 14.71 5.20
C ASP A 246 -5.40 15.54 4.03
N ALA A 247 -5.82 14.88 2.94
CA ALA A 247 -6.51 15.52 1.84
C ALA A 247 -8.04 15.35 1.97
N PHE A 248 -8.79 16.40 1.65
CA PHE A 248 -10.24 16.40 1.60
C PHE A 248 -10.74 17.36 0.52
N GLY A 249 -12.04 17.29 0.19
CA GLY A 249 -12.70 18.26 -0.68
C GLY A 249 -12.98 17.77 -2.11
N LYS A 250 -13.75 18.59 -2.84
CA LYS A 250 -14.32 18.25 -4.16
C LYS A 250 -13.30 18.14 -5.29
N GLN A 251 -12.06 18.60 -5.09
CA GLN A 251 -10.99 18.50 -6.07
C GLN A 251 -10.47 17.08 -6.25
N TYR A 252 -10.78 16.16 -5.34
CA TYR A 252 -10.34 14.77 -5.41
C TYR A 252 -11.41 13.91 -6.07
N LEU A 253 -11.01 13.15 -7.12
CA LEU A 253 -11.93 12.38 -7.96
C LEU A 253 -11.98 10.90 -7.60
N ALA A 254 -10.83 10.34 -7.25
CA ALA A 254 -10.68 8.91 -6.98
C ALA A 254 -9.41 8.65 -6.18
N CYS A 255 -9.25 7.42 -5.68
CA CYS A 255 -8.00 6.99 -5.08
C CYS A 255 -7.67 5.55 -5.45
N ASN A 256 -6.36 5.24 -5.53
CA ASN A 256 -5.87 3.86 -5.52
C ASN A 256 -5.39 3.53 -4.11
N LYS A 257 -6.00 2.53 -3.52
CA LYS A 257 -5.76 2.08 -2.15
C LYS A 257 -4.59 1.08 -2.09
N GLY A 258 -3.86 1.08 -1.00
CA GLY A 258 -2.81 0.11 -0.70
C GLY A 258 -2.43 0.14 0.77
N LYS A 259 -1.76 -0.91 1.25
CA LYS A 259 -1.40 -1.03 2.68
C LYS A 259 -0.46 0.07 3.17
N GLU A 260 0.49 0.46 2.34
CA GLU A 260 1.60 1.34 2.71
C GLU A 260 1.51 2.72 2.05
N ARG A 261 0.60 2.88 1.09
CA ARG A 261 0.44 4.15 0.37
C ARG A 261 -0.98 4.33 -0.14
N LEU A 262 -1.37 5.60 -0.27
CA LEU A 262 -2.60 6.01 -0.92
C LEU A 262 -2.24 6.94 -2.08
N MET A 263 -2.74 6.65 -3.28
CA MET A 263 -2.63 7.54 -4.42
C MET A 263 -4.00 8.17 -4.69
N VAL A 264 -4.05 9.49 -4.68
CA VAL A 264 -5.30 10.25 -4.85
C VAL A 264 -5.23 11.06 -6.14
N TYR A 265 -6.25 10.93 -6.97
CA TYR A 265 -6.37 11.66 -8.23
C TYR A 265 -7.08 12.99 -7.99
N LYS A 266 -6.38 14.06 -8.25
CA LYS A 266 -6.89 15.43 -8.16
C LYS A 266 -7.33 15.91 -9.54
N LYS A 267 -8.46 16.65 -9.62
CA LYS A 267 -8.95 17.23 -10.87
C LYS A 267 -7.88 18.15 -11.46
N GLU A 268 -7.60 17.99 -12.76
CA GLU A 268 -6.69 18.85 -13.55
C GLU A 268 -5.24 18.91 -13.04
N SER A 269 -4.80 17.91 -12.23
CA SER A 269 -3.43 17.84 -11.74
C SER A 269 -2.89 16.41 -11.71
N GLN A 270 -1.58 16.29 -11.47
CA GLN A 270 -0.94 15.00 -11.27
C GLN A 270 -1.49 14.30 -10.01
N PRO A 271 -1.49 12.97 -9.97
CA PRO A 271 -1.91 12.24 -8.79
C PRO A 271 -1.03 12.59 -7.57
N VAL A 272 -1.66 12.69 -6.41
CA VAL A 272 -0.99 12.94 -5.13
C VAL A 272 -0.80 11.62 -4.40
N PHE A 273 0.41 11.39 -3.90
CA PHE A 273 0.76 10.18 -3.15
C PHE A 273 0.89 10.51 -1.67
N PHE A 274 0.25 9.70 -0.84
CA PHE A 274 0.41 9.72 0.62
C PHE A 274 1.11 8.43 1.04
N PHE A 275 2.23 8.55 1.72
CA PHE A 275 3.00 7.45 2.30
C PHE A 275 2.86 7.42 3.82
N GLU A 276 2.41 8.51 4.41
CA GLU A 276 2.08 8.60 5.83
C GLU A 276 0.56 8.63 5.99
N ARG A 277 0.11 8.03 7.07
CA ARG A 277 -1.30 8.03 7.44
C ARG A 277 -1.72 9.43 7.88
N GLY A 278 -2.94 9.79 7.53
CA GLY A 278 -3.51 11.08 7.89
C GLY A 278 -3.58 11.32 9.41
N SER A 279 -3.76 12.57 9.78
CA SER A 279 -3.70 13.06 11.16
C SER A 279 -4.92 12.68 12.02
N ILE A 280 -6.02 12.23 11.41
CA ILE A 280 -7.22 11.84 12.18
C ILE A 280 -6.91 10.57 12.98
N ALA A 281 -6.73 10.73 14.29
CA ALA A 281 -6.49 9.65 15.24
C ALA A 281 -7.63 9.46 16.24
N ASP A 282 -8.50 10.46 16.40
CA ASP A 282 -9.67 10.48 17.27
C ASP A 282 -10.92 10.79 16.43
N LEU A 283 -11.96 9.98 16.56
CA LEU A 283 -13.20 10.12 15.81
C LEU A 283 -14.31 10.85 16.60
N SER A 284 -14.04 11.40 17.79
CA SER A 284 -15.03 12.05 18.65
C SER A 284 -15.74 13.23 17.97
N ASP A 285 -15.03 13.97 17.12
CA ASP A 285 -15.58 15.11 16.37
C ASP A 285 -16.72 14.71 15.43
N PHE A 286 -16.72 13.48 14.93
CA PHE A 286 -17.78 12.99 14.03
C PHE A 286 -19.13 12.89 14.74
N SER A 287 -19.16 12.76 16.06
CA SER A 287 -20.39 12.73 16.87
C SER A 287 -21.24 14.02 16.76
N TYR A 288 -20.64 15.13 16.33
CA TYR A 288 -21.37 16.37 16.06
C TYR A 288 -22.24 16.31 14.81
N PHE A 289 -21.90 15.47 13.84
CA PHE A 289 -22.57 15.37 12.54
C PHE A 289 -23.74 14.37 12.58
N ARG A 290 -24.82 14.71 13.23
CA ARG A 290 -25.96 13.82 13.53
C ARG A 290 -26.71 13.29 12.29
N LYS A 291 -26.50 13.91 11.13
CA LYS A 291 -27.08 13.48 9.85
C LYS A 291 -26.08 12.86 8.88
N LEU A 292 -24.86 12.56 9.34
CA LEU A 292 -23.82 11.99 8.53
C LEU A 292 -24.20 10.58 8.06
N GLN A 293 -24.28 10.38 6.73
CA GLN A 293 -24.70 9.12 6.09
C GLN A 293 -23.58 8.52 5.24
N ASP A 294 -22.70 9.34 4.63
CA ASP A 294 -21.55 8.88 3.87
C ASP A 294 -20.26 9.40 4.54
N LEU A 295 -19.47 8.49 5.10
CA LEU A 295 -18.19 8.81 5.74
C LEU A 295 -17.08 7.96 5.14
N ARG A 296 -16.04 8.62 4.65
CA ARG A 296 -14.86 7.97 4.11
C ARG A 296 -13.62 8.49 4.81
N LEU A 297 -12.94 7.59 5.53
CA LEU A 297 -11.74 7.85 6.33
C LEU A 297 -10.66 6.89 5.87
N ILE A 298 -9.97 7.25 4.78
CA ILE A 298 -9.04 6.37 4.09
C ILE A 298 -7.61 6.71 4.49
N PHE A 299 -6.86 5.71 4.99
CA PHE A 299 -5.44 5.82 5.31
C PHE A 299 -5.14 6.76 6.50
N HIS A 300 -5.77 6.51 7.65
CA HIS A 300 -5.56 7.25 8.91
C HIS A 300 -5.01 6.37 10.05
N LYS A 301 -4.91 6.93 11.26
CA LYS A 301 -4.27 6.30 12.43
C LYS A 301 -5.24 5.90 13.55
N PHE A 302 -6.54 6.15 13.42
CA PHE A 302 -7.51 5.78 14.44
C PHE A 302 -7.69 4.26 14.53
N SER A 303 -8.11 3.80 15.70
CA SER A 303 -8.48 2.39 15.93
C SER A 303 -9.81 2.23 16.64
N ASP A 304 -10.28 3.27 17.36
CA ASP A 304 -11.56 3.27 18.09
C ASP A 304 -12.69 3.80 17.20
N LEU A 305 -13.68 2.95 16.94
CA LEU A 305 -14.87 3.25 16.14
C LEU A 305 -16.10 3.62 16.97
N THR A 306 -15.98 3.62 18.31
CA THR A 306 -17.08 3.94 19.24
C THR A 306 -17.83 5.23 18.91
N PRO A 307 -17.15 6.34 18.53
CA PRO A 307 -17.85 7.59 18.22
C PRO A 307 -18.82 7.51 17.04
N LEU A 308 -18.65 6.50 16.15
CA LEU A 308 -19.50 6.34 14.97
C LEU A 308 -20.77 5.55 15.26
N ALA A 309 -20.85 4.76 16.33
CA ALA A 309 -21.88 3.76 16.59
C ALA A 309 -23.33 4.30 16.57
N LYS A 310 -23.53 5.58 16.89
CA LYS A 310 -24.87 6.21 16.95
C LYS A 310 -25.23 7.05 15.72
N LEU A 311 -24.33 7.12 14.73
CA LEU A 311 -24.56 7.92 13.55
C LEU A 311 -25.39 7.14 12.51
N PRO A 312 -26.23 7.83 11.72
CA PRO A 312 -27.09 7.17 10.72
C PRO A 312 -26.31 6.79 9.44
N ILE A 313 -25.09 6.28 9.59
CA ILE A 313 -24.17 5.97 8.50
C ILE A 313 -24.73 4.85 7.63
N LYS A 314 -24.79 5.09 6.32
CA LYS A 314 -25.15 4.14 5.28
C LYS A 314 -23.95 3.67 4.47
N ILE A 315 -23.02 4.58 4.18
CA ILE A 315 -21.81 4.31 3.43
C ILE A 315 -20.62 4.63 4.32
N LEU A 316 -19.76 3.64 4.53
CA LEU A 316 -18.56 3.77 5.35
C LEU A 316 -17.35 3.18 4.62
N ASP A 317 -16.36 4.01 4.36
CA ASP A 317 -15.07 3.56 3.82
C ASP A 317 -13.96 3.79 4.87
N LEU A 318 -13.47 2.70 5.44
CA LEU A 318 -12.39 2.66 6.42
C LEU A 318 -11.13 2.02 5.83
N SER A 319 -10.96 2.05 4.52
CA SER A 319 -9.86 1.39 3.83
C SER A 319 -8.49 1.89 4.26
N CYS A 320 -7.51 0.98 4.20
CA CYS A 320 -6.10 1.25 4.51
C CYS A 320 -5.87 1.67 5.98
N ASN A 321 -6.73 1.31 6.92
CA ASN A 321 -6.58 1.64 8.33
C ASN A 321 -6.12 0.43 9.18
N GLN A 322 -5.70 0.71 10.41
CA GLN A 322 -5.32 -0.30 11.40
C GLN A 322 -6.41 -0.35 12.48
N LEU A 323 -7.44 -1.15 12.23
CA LEU A 323 -8.62 -1.25 13.08
C LEU A 323 -8.41 -2.35 14.12
N ALA A 324 -8.53 -2.02 15.39
CA ALA A 324 -8.37 -3.03 16.46
C ALA A 324 -9.62 -3.90 16.59
N ASP A 325 -10.81 -3.28 16.57
CA ASP A 325 -12.09 -3.92 16.80
C ASP A 325 -13.18 -3.37 15.87
N LEU A 326 -13.96 -4.26 15.29
CA LEU A 326 -15.08 -3.94 14.41
C LEU A 326 -16.45 -4.02 15.11
N SER A 327 -16.50 -4.20 16.43
CA SER A 327 -17.76 -4.44 17.18
C SER A 327 -18.80 -3.37 16.94
N HIS A 328 -18.39 -2.11 16.89
CA HIS A 328 -19.29 -0.97 16.68
C HIS A 328 -19.85 -0.85 15.26
N LEU A 329 -19.23 -1.50 14.27
CA LEU A 329 -19.79 -1.54 12.90
C LEU A 329 -21.07 -2.35 12.84
N GLY A 330 -21.21 -3.40 13.67
CA GLY A 330 -22.42 -4.19 13.78
C GLY A 330 -23.59 -3.44 14.43
N GLU A 331 -23.33 -2.30 15.08
CA GLU A 331 -24.35 -1.45 15.71
C GLU A 331 -24.93 -0.40 14.74
N LEU A 332 -24.29 -0.19 13.58
CA LEU A 332 -24.74 0.74 12.54
C LEU A 332 -25.93 0.14 11.77
N ALA A 333 -27.13 0.31 12.29
CA ALA A 333 -28.35 -0.31 11.76
C ALA A 333 -28.67 0.03 10.29
N ASN A 334 -28.16 1.17 9.79
CA ASN A 334 -28.41 1.66 8.44
C ASN A 334 -27.24 1.36 7.48
N LEU A 335 -26.17 0.68 7.93
CA LEU A 335 -24.97 0.44 7.14
C LEU A 335 -25.28 -0.50 5.97
N THR A 336 -25.26 0.04 4.75
CA THR A 336 -25.51 -0.70 3.51
C THR A 336 -24.25 -0.98 2.73
N ASN A 337 -23.24 -0.07 2.82
CA ASN A 337 -22.00 -0.17 2.07
C ASN A 337 -20.79 0.00 3.01
N LEU A 338 -19.93 -1.01 3.03
CA LEU A 338 -18.72 -1.01 3.83
C LEU A 338 -17.51 -1.33 2.96
N SER A 339 -16.45 -0.54 3.09
CA SER A 339 -15.14 -0.85 2.53
C SER A 339 -14.10 -0.92 3.63
N LEU A 340 -13.37 -2.04 3.67
CA LEU A 340 -12.25 -2.35 4.56
C LEU A 340 -11.00 -2.74 3.75
N ASP A 341 -10.88 -2.25 2.51
CA ASP A 341 -9.79 -2.62 1.61
C ASP A 341 -8.44 -2.34 2.25
N TYR A 342 -7.53 -3.32 2.20
CA TYR A 342 -6.17 -3.19 2.74
C TYR A 342 -6.12 -2.80 4.23
N SER A 343 -7.19 -2.99 4.98
CA SER A 343 -7.24 -2.72 6.41
C SER A 343 -6.83 -3.95 7.23
N THR A 344 -6.31 -3.70 8.42
CA THR A 344 -6.04 -4.77 9.40
C THR A 344 -7.08 -4.72 10.50
N TYR A 345 -7.55 -5.89 10.95
CA TYR A 345 -8.54 -6.07 12.01
C TYR A 345 -8.35 -7.44 12.68
N SER A 346 -8.81 -7.57 13.91
CA SER A 346 -8.66 -8.82 14.68
C SER A 346 -9.63 -9.91 14.22
N SER A 347 -10.90 -9.57 13.94
CA SER A 347 -11.96 -10.47 13.47
C SER A 347 -13.05 -9.68 12.77
N ILE A 348 -13.71 -10.29 11.80
CA ILE A 348 -14.87 -9.72 11.10
C ILE A 348 -16.21 -10.23 11.64
N THR A 349 -16.18 -11.14 12.61
CA THR A 349 -17.41 -11.72 13.22
C THR A 349 -18.45 -10.66 13.63
N PRO A 350 -18.06 -9.48 14.16
CA PRO A 350 -19.03 -8.45 14.52
C PRO A 350 -19.91 -7.96 13.35
N LEU A 351 -19.42 -8.05 12.10
CA LEU A 351 -20.19 -7.67 10.91
C LEU A 351 -21.46 -8.51 10.71
N GLY A 352 -21.53 -9.70 11.31
CA GLY A 352 -22.75 -10.53 11.29
C GLY A 352 -23.99 -9.86 11.90
N LYS A 353 -23.84 -8.76 12.64
CA LYS A 353 -24.92 -7.92 13.15
C LYS A 353 -25.39 -6.86 12.14
N ALA A 354 -24.58 -6.52 11.14
CA ALA A 354 -24.89 -5.49 10.13
C ALA A 354 -25.85 -6.02 9.07
N LYS A 355 -27.09 -6.30 9.46
CA LYS A 355 -28.09 -6.97 8.62
C LYS A 355 -28.54 -6.18 7.38
N ALA A 356 -28.35 -4.86 7.36
CA ALA A 356 -28.65 -4.00 6.22
C ALA A 356 -27.54 -4.02 5.14
N LEU A 357 -26.40 -4.68 5.39
CA LEU A 357 -25.24 -4.64 4.51
C LEU A 357 -25.52 -5.30 3.16
N ARG A 358 -25.31 -4.53 2.08
CA ARG A 358 -25.52 -4.96 0.68
C ARG A 358 -24.22 -5.00 -0.12
N PHE A 359 -23.30 -4.13 0.18
CA PHE A 359 -21.99 -4.04 -0.46
C PHE A 359 -20.88 -4.18 0.57
N LEU A 360 -19.95 -5.10 0.33
CA LEU A 360 -18.76 -5.28 1.15
C LEU A 360 -17.51 -5.36 0.25
N SER A 361 -16.53 -4.52 0.53
CA SER A 361 -15.20 -4.56 -0.11
C SER A 361 -14.11 -4.81 0.92
N MET A 362 -13.28 -5.83 0.68
CA MET A 362 -12.23 -6.28 1.60
C MET A 362 -11.00 -6.77 0.81
N SER A 363 -10.43 -5.90 -0.03
CA SER A 363 -9.21 -6.23 -0.80
C SER A 363 -8.09 -6.71 0.13
N ASP A 364 -7.34 -7.75 -0.31
CA ASP A 364 -6.25 -8.37 0.44
C ASP A 364 -6.72 -9.04 1.75
N ILE A 365 -7.93 -9.61 1.73
CA ILE A 365 -8.47 -10.38 2.86
C ILE A 365 -7.63 -11.65 3.08
N SER A 366 -7.41 -12.01 4.35
CA SER A 366 -6.78 -13.28 4.70
C SER A 366 -7.75 -14.45 4.53
N TYR A 367 -7.22 -15.69 4.34
CA TYR A 367 -8.04 -16.89 4.25
C TYR A 367 -8.88 -17.11 5.51
N GLN A 368 -8.34 -16.83 6.70
CA GLN A 368 -9.08 -16.93 7.95
C GLN A 368 -10.28 -15.97 7.99
N ALA A 369 -10.08 -14.70 7.62
CA ALA A 369 -11.16 -13.72 7.60
C ALA A 369 -12.21 -14.05 6.51
N PHE A 370 -11.79 -14.60 5.36
CA PHE A 370 -12.72 -15.09 4.35
C PHE A 370 -13.59 -16.24 4.88
N ARG A 371 -13.01 -17.20 5.60
CA ARG A 371 -13.78 -18.27 6.22
C ARG A 371 -14.76 -17.78 7.28
N GLU A 372 -14.36 -16.80 8.09
CA GLU A 372 -15.27 -16.12 9.02
C GLU A 372 -16.43 -15.45 8.26
N LEU A 373 -16.13 -14.70 7.17
CA LEU A 373 -17.14 -14.05 6.33
C LEU A 373 -18.21 -15.05 5.84
N CYS A 374 -17.78 -16.19 5.34
CA CYS A 374 -18.67 -17.22 4.83
C CYS A 374 -19.58 -17.84 5.91
N GLN A 375 -19.32 -17.62 7.19
CA GLN A 375 -20.15 -18.07 8.33
C GLN A 375 -21.08 -16.99 8.86
N LEU A 376 -20.96 -15.75 8.36
CA LEU A 376 -21.82 -14.66 8.83
C LEU A 376 -23.21 -14.75 8.20
N ASP A 377 -24.22 -14.43 9.00
CA ASP A 377 -25.60 -14.23 8.50
C ASP A 377 -25.73 -12.80 7.95
N LEU A 378 -25.50 -12.64 6.66
CA LEU A 378 -25.60 -11.38 5.91
C LEU A 378 -26.69 -11.50 4.82
N PRO A 379 -27.97 -11.49 5.21
CA PRO A 379 -29.07 -11.85 4.32
C PRO A 379 -29.29 -10.89 3.16
N ASN A 380 -28.76 -9.68 3.24
CA ASN A 380 -28.92 -8.66 2.20
C ASN A 380 -27.65 -8.41 1.39
N LEU A 381 -26.56 -9.19 1.61
CA LEU A 381 -25.31 -8.98 0.90
C LEU A 381 -25.44 -9.37 -0.57
N GLU A 382 -25.35 -8.38 -1.45
CA GLU A 382 -25.51 -8.53 -2.91
C GLU A 382 -24.18 -8.43 -3.64
N THR A 383 -23.23 -7.65 -3.11
CA THR A 383 -21.95 -7.38 -3.75
C THR A 383 -20.81 -7.68 -2.79
N LEU A 384 -19.88 -8.52 -3.23
CA LEU A 384 -18.66 -8.84 -2.51
C LEU A 384 -17.44 -8.60 -3.41
N HIS A 385 -16.58 -7.67 -3.00
CA HIS A 385 -15.29 -7.40 -3.64
C HIS A 385 -14.16 -7.81 -2.71
N ILE A 386 -13.39 -8.83 -3.10
CA ILE A 386 -12.24 -9.36 -2.35
C ILE A 386 -11.02 -9.58 -3.28
N PRO A 387 -10.66 -8.59 -4.10
CA PRO A 387 -9.50 -8.72 -4.98
C PRO A 387 -8.17 -8.74 -4.23
N ASN A 388 -7.10 -9.11 -4.92
CA ASN A 388 -5.74 -9.21 -4.38
C ASN A 388 -5.59 -10.14 -3.16
N SER A 389 -6.48 -11.11 -3.02
CA SER A 389 -6.59 -11.95 -1.83
C SER A 389 -5.83 -13.27 -1.99
N LYS A 390 -5.31 -13.78 -0.87
CA LYS A 390 -4.65 -15.09 -0.79
C LYS A 390 -5.62 -16.08 -0.14
N ILE A 391 -6.60 -16.51 -0.91
CA ILE A 391 -7.67 -17.42 -0.47
C ILE A 391 -7.47 -18.73 -1.22
N GLU A 392 -7.06 -19.78 -0.52
CA GLU A 392 -6.77 -21.07 -1.17
C GLU A 392 -8.01 -21.72 -1.77
N SER A 393 -9.17 -21.54 -1.12
CA SER A 393 -10.44 -22.14 -1.52
C SER A 393 -11.59 -21.18 -1.27
N LEU A 394 -12.60 -21.22 -2.14
CA LEU A 394 -13.88 -20.51 -1.97
C LEU A 394 -14.91 -21.32 -1.17
N ALA A 395 -14.47 -22.36 -0.46
CA ALA A 395 -15.34 -23.17 0.37
C ALA A 395 -16.15 -22.32 1.37
N GLY A 396 -17.47 -22.48 1.35
CA GLY A 396 -18.40 -21.73 2.18
C GLY A 396 -18.99 -20.47 1.55
N ILE A 397 -18.47 -19.99 0.39
CA ILE A 397 -19.05 -18.82 -0.28
C ILE A 397 -20.52 -19.05 -0.68
N SER A 398 -20.88 -20.29 -0.88
CA SER A 398 -22.26 -20.70 -1.16
C SER A 398 -23.26 -20.35 -0.03
N ASN A 399 -22.83 -19.97 1.16
CA ASN A 399 -23.70 -19.47 2.22
C ASN A 399 -24.21 -18.05 1.93
N LEU A 400 -23.53 -17.29 1.07
CA LEU A 400 -23.89 -15.95 0.67
C LEU A 400 -24.83 -15.96 -0.55
N GLN A 401 -26.01 -16.57 -0.40
CA GLN A 401 -26.94 -16.92 -1.49
C GLN A 401 -27.51 -15.73 -2.27
N ASN A 402 -27.47 -14.52 -1.69
CA ASN A 402 -28.01 -13.33 -2.34
C ASN A 402 -26.95 -12.55 -3.14
N LEU A 403 -25.71 -13.09 -3.27
CA LEU A 403 -24.71 -12.46 -4.10
C LEU A 403 -25.13 -12.40 -5.56
N THR A 404 -25.12 -11.19 -6.09
CA THR A 404 -25.32 -10.87 -7.51
C THR A 404 -24.05 -10.42 -8.21
N TRP A 405 -23.07 -9.93 -7.44
CA TRP A 405 -21.76 -9.49 -7.95
C TRP A 405 -20.64 -9.99 -7.03
N LEU A 406 -19.72 -10.77 -7.62
CA LEU A 406 -18.50 -11.24 -6.96
C LEU A 406 -17.29 -10.81 -7.77
N SER A 407 -16.33 -10.14 -7.12
CA SER A 407 -15.02 -9.81 -7.69
C SER A 407 -13.91 -10.38 -6.82
N ILE A 408 -13.08 -11.23 -7.42
CA ILE A 408 -11.92 -11.89 -6.82
C ILE A 408 -10.67 -11.74 -7.72
N ASN A 409 -10.62 -10.68 -8.51
CA ASN A 409 -9.49 -10.38 -9.39
C ASN A 409 -8.15 -10.38 -8.64
N ASP A 410 -7.08 -10.70 -9.34
CA ASP A 410 -5.71 -10.67 -8.78
C ASP A 410 -5.50 -11.60 -7.57
N SER A 411 -6.39 -12.57 -7.35
CA SER A 411 -6.36 -13.44 -6.16
C SER A 411 -5.75 -14.81 -6.46
N VAL A 412 -5.13 -15.39 -5.43
CA VAL A 412 -4.59 -16.76 -5.51
C VAL A 412 -5.61 -17.71 -4.93
N ILE A 413 -6.36 -18.38 -5.80
CA ILE A 413 -7.43 -19.33 -5.46
C ILE A 413 -7.20 -20.59 -6.29
N PHE A 414 -7.42 -21.76 -5.71
CA PHE A 414 -7.24 -23.05 -6.39
C PHE A 414 -8.55 -23.83 -6.57
N GLU A 415 -9.55 -23.57 -5.71
CA GLU A 415 -10.84 -24.27 -5.71
C GLU A 415 -11.98 -23.29 -5.93
N PHE A 416 -12.72 -23.46 -7.03
CA PHE A 416 -13.79 -22.57 -7.49
C PHE A 416 -15.19 -23.20 -7.46
N ASP A 417 -15.32 -24.48 -7.16
CA ASP A 417 -16.55 -25.27 -7.34
C ASP A 417 -17.76 -24.70 -6.60
N GLU A 418 -17.54 -24.09 -5.45
CA GLU A 418 -18.61 -23.49 -4.64
C GLU A 418 -19.29 -22.30 -5.32
N ILE A 419 -18.66 -21.65 -6.29
CA ILE A 419 -19.29 -20.55 -7.07
C ILE A 419 -20.51 -21.06 -7.83
N ALA A 420 -20.47 -22.29 -8.34
CA ALA A 420 -21.59 -22.91 -9.06
C ALA A 420 -22.92 -22.91 -8.28
N LYS A 421 -22.85 -22.81 -6.95
CA LYS A 421 -24.02 -22.78 -6.06
C LYS A 421 -24.65 -21.39 -5.92
N LEU A 422 -23.99 -20.30 -6.37
CA LEU A 422 -24.47 -18.93 -6.31
C LEU A 422 -25.44 -18.63 -7.45
N LYS A 423 -26.65 -19.13 -7.39
CA LYS A 423 -27.62 -19.09 -8.50
C LYS A 423 -28.11 -17.70 -8.89
N ASN A 424 -27.93 -16.70 -8.02
CA ASN A 424 -28.27 -15.30 -8.27
C ASN A 424 -27.12 -14.48 -8.87
N LEU A 425 -25.90 -15.07 -9.03
CA LEU A 425 -24.73 -14.38 -9.46
C LEU A 425 -24.87 -13.90 -10.92
N SER A 426 -24.86 -12.58 -11.09
CA SER A 426 -25.03 -11.89 -12.38
C SER A 426 -23.71 -11.36 -12.94
N ILE A 427 -22.79 -10.96 -12.08
CA ILE A 427 -21.47 -10.43 -12.45
C ILE A 427 -20.40 -11.20 -11.67
N LEU A 428 -19.45 -11.79 -12.41
CA LEU A 428 -18.31 -12.49 -11.86
C LEU A 428 -17.01 -11.94 -12.50
N ALA A 429 -16.09 -11.47 -11.66
CA ALA A 429 -14.79 -10.95 -12.10
C ALA A 429 -13.66 -11.82 -11.52
N LEU A 430 -12.90 -12.47 -12.41
CA LEU A 430 -11.85 -13.46 -12.13
C LEU A 430 -10.49 -13.10 -12.77
N SER A 431 -10.34 -11.92 -13.37
CA SER A 431 -9.12 -11.55 -14.08
C SER A 431 -7.88 -11.79 -13.24
N ARG A 432 -6.87 -12.40 -13.81
CA ARG A 432 -5.58 -12.73 -13.18
C ARG A 432 -5.70 -13.62 -11.93
N THR A 433 -6.71 -14.49 -11.88
CA THR A 433 -6.79 -15.62 -10.94
C THR A 433 -6.15 -16.87 -11.56
N LYS A 434 -5.85 -17.87 -10.74
CA LYS A 434 -5.35 -19.19 -11.21
C LYS A 434 -6.50 -20.18 -11.48
N CYS A 435 -7.60 -19.72 -12.05
CA CYS A 435 -8.69 -20.58 -12.48
C CYS A 435 -8.31 -21.28 -13.79
N PHE A 436 -8.30 -22.60 -13.79
CA PHE A 436 -8.00 -23.43 -14.98
C PHE A 436 -9.22 -24.23 -15.47
N ASP A 437 -10.22 -24.42 -14.63
CA ASP A 437 -11.48 -25.07 -15.00
C ASP A 437 -12.64 -24.09 -14.82
N PHE A 438 -13.26 -23.73 -15.93
CA PHE A 438 -14.40 -22.81 -16.00
C PHE A 438 -15.72 -23.56 -16.20
N SER A 439 -15.77 -24.87 -16.00
CA SER A 439 -17.01 -25.69 -16.18
C SER A 439 -18.16 -25.22 -15.28
N PHE A 440 -17.86 -24.69 -14.09
CA PHE A 440 -18.84 -24.15 -13.14
C PHE A 440 -19.67 -22.99 -13.72
N VAL A 441 -19.17 -22.30 -14.74
CA VAL A 441 -19.86 -21.15 -15.36
C VAL A 441 -21.19 -21.60 -16.00
N LYS A 442 -21.28 -22.85 -16.50
CA LYS A 442 -22.51 -23.42 -17.03
C LYS A 442 -23.61 -23.58 -15.98
N GLU A 443 -23.23 -23.64 -14.71
CA GLU A 443 -24.13 -23.79 -13.55
C GLU A 443 -24.68 -22.46 -13.02
N LEU A 444 -24.32 -21.32 -13.63
CA LEU A 444 -24.70 -19.97 -13.21
C LEU A 444 -25.81 -19.39 -14.11
N PRO A 445 -27.09 -19.68 -13.85
CA PRO A 445 -28.19 -19.33 -14.75
C PRO A 445 -28.44 -17.82 -14.86
N ALA A 446 -28.03 -17.04 -13.86
CA ALA A 446 -28.22 -15.59 -13.83
C ALA A 446 -27.03 -14.81 -14.38
N LEU A 447 -25.94 -15.46 -14.81
CA LEU A 447 -24.69 -14.80 -15.21
C LEU A 447 -24.90 -13.96 -16.49
N LYS A 448 -24.56 -12.67 -16.40
CA LYS A 448 -24.65 -11.69 -17.50
C LYS A 448 -23.30 -11.12 -17.90
N THR A 449 -22.33 -11.16 -16.97
CA THR A 449 -20.97 -10.63 -17.20
C THR A 449 -19.97 -11.53 -16.52
N LEU A 450 -19.02 -12.02 -17.29
CA LEU A 450 -17.82 -12.71 -16.83
C LEU A 450 -16.60 -11.91 -17.28
N SER A 451 -15.95 -11.24 -16.34
CA SER A 451 -14.75 -10.44 -16.58
C SER A 451 -13.50 -11.28 -16.27
N VAL A 452 -12.68 -11.51 -17.28
CA VAL A 452 -11.46 -12.31 -17.25
C VAL A 452 -10.35 -11.62 -18.06
N ASP A 453 -9.12 -12.13 -17.96
CA ASP A 453 -8.06 -11.69 -18.85
C ASP A 453 -8.08 -12.47 -20.18
N GLU A 454 -7.26 -12.05 -21.16
CA GLU A 454 -7.25 -12.62 -22.51
C GLU A 454 -6.83 -14.10 -22.53
N GLU A 455 -5.95 -14.53 -21.61
CA GLU A 455 -5.53 -15.94 -21.50
C GLU A 455 -6.69 -16.80 -21.01
N GLN A 456 -7.34 -16.37 -19.95
CA GLN A 456 -8.52 -17.04 -19.40
C GLN A 456 -9.68 -17.08 -20.42
N LYS A 457 -9.85 -16.00 -21.19
CA LYS A 457 -10.85 -15.93 -22.26
C LYS A 457 -10.65 -17.01 -23.31
N ALA A 458 -9.40 -17.20 -23.75
CA ALA A 458 -9.04 -18.27 -24.68
C ALA A 458 -9.32 -19.67 -24.09
N GLN A 459 -9.01 -19.88 -22.80
CA GLN A 459 -9.29 -21.14 -22.11
C GLN A 459 -10.79 -21.42 -22.00
N ILE A 460 -11.61 -20.43 -21.66
CA ILE A 460 -13.07 -20.55 -21.57
C ILE A 460 -13.66 -20.97 -22.92
N ILE A 461 -13.27 -20.29 -24.01
CA ILE A 461 -13.75 -20.62 -25.36
C ILE A 461 -13.36 -22.06 -25.73
N ALA A 462 -12.14 -22.47 -25.42
CA ALA A 462 -11.68 -23.83 -25.67
C ALA A 462 -12.45 -24.90 -24.88
N GLN A 463 -12.78 -24.61 -23.60
CA GLN A 463 -13.50 -25.57 -22.73
C GLN A 463 -15.00 -25.62 -23.02
N LEU A 464 -15.61 -24.48 -23.37
CA LEU A 464 -17.06 -24.43 -23.64
C LEU A 464 -17.41 -24.79 -25.09
N GLY A 465 -16.45 -24.66 -26.01
CA GLY A 465 -16.63 -24.93 -27.43
C GLY A 465 -17.25 -23.75 -28.22
N GLU A 466 -17.58 -22.67 -27.55
CA GLU A 466 -18.18 -21.46 -28.13
C GLU A 466 -17.80 -20.22 -27.29
N THR A 467 -17.98 -19.04 -27.86
CA THR A 467 -17.82 -17.78 -27.11
C THR A 467 -19.13 -17.46 -26.39
N PRO A 468 -19.18 -17.55 -25.06
CA PRO A 468 -20.41 -17.22 -24.32
C PRO A 468 -20.76 -15.74 -24.44
N PRO A 469 -22.06 -15.38 -24.50
CA PRO A 469 -22.48 -13.97 -24.69
C PRO A 469 -22.17 -13.07 -23.49
N TYR A 470 -21.90 -13.63 -22.33
CA TYR A 470 -21.55 -12.93 -21.10
C TYR A 470 -20.03 -12.74 -20.92
N LEU A 471 -19.20 -13.23 -21.82
CA LEU A 471 -17.74 -13.15 -21.74
C LEU A 471 -17.24 -11.77 -22.20
N GLN A 472 -16.50 -11.06 -21.33
CA GLN A 472 -15.95 -9.74 -21.58
C GLN A 472 -14.42 -9.72 -21.44
#